data_c239fc90b3c827c0e7c285bef7c4644e
#
_entry.id   c239fc90b3c827c0e7c285bef7c4644e
#
_cell.length_a   1.000
_cell.length_b   1.000
_cell.length_c   1.000
_cell.angle_alpha   90.00
_cell.angle_beta   90.00
_cell.angle_gamma   90.00
#
_symmetry.space_group_name_H-M   'P 1'
#
loop_
_entity.id
_entity.type
_entity.pdbx_description
1 polymer ?
#
loop_
_entity_poly.entity_id
_entity_poly.type
_entity_poly.pdbx_seq_one_letter_code
_entity_poly.pdbx_strand_id
1 'polypeptide(L)'
;MSTTRRTLLKGAASSSLIAAMPSIVTAQTAATAATVAPARANVLRCVMHADLASLDPIATTASITQYHGALIYDTLFGHDSDAVVRPQMVAEHKVSADGLTYDFTLRPGLAFHDGSKVTAKDCAASVKRWGARDGAGQHLFKQVADVSANGDNSMVIKLSKPYPALLDWLGKSSPSVCYMMREKDATSDPSRPITEAIGSGPYMFNRAETRTGSQYVYDRNPNYKPRSEAASGFAGGKVARMQRIVFQNMPDEQTAISALLAGEVDFLERTSPDLRSQLAGNNRVRTEVLNKTGQIGWLRMNCLQAPFNNAKARQAMLHLIDQKAVMQATYGDPTNYRGCGSLFGCGTTMENDANTAWFKGGQNIARATALFKESGYDGRPVVIMQQTTSPVLSNASLLLAQWLRQAGVNAQLVPLDWAGIVARRANKGPVAEGGWGIFLTWASGSAYNNPITLAGHAATGDKGWFGWPEDARHEQLRDAWVQAPSVDARKKIARDLQENAWNFVPHAYLGQWFDVAAMRSDVKGLIGLADLVPFWNVSRG
;
A
#
# COMPACT_ATOMS: atom_id res chain seq x y z
N MET A 1 38.41 50.51 12.55
CA MET A 1 39.66 50.86 11.84
C MET A 1 39.59 50.09 10.54
N SER A 2 39.10 50.72 9.44
CA SER A 2 39.83 51.51 8.43
C SER A 2 40.86 50.60 7.71
N THR A 3 40.88 50.39 6.42
CA THR A 3 40.67 51.17 5.20
C THR A 3 40.85 50.28 3.98
N THR A 4 39.97 50.35 3.05
CA THR A 4 40.01 50.80 1.62
C THR A 4 41.39 50.79 0.88
N ARG A 5 41.50 50.23 -0.33
CA ARG A 5 41.75 51.00 -1.54
C ARG A 5 41.89 50.15 -2.82
N ARG A 6 41.23 50.65 -3.87
CA ARG A 6 41.38 50.37 -5.30
C ARG A 6 42.79 50.75 -5.81
N THR A 7 43.25 50.12 -6.90
CA THR A 7 43.95 50.88 -7.96
C THR A 7 43.86 50.13 -9.32
N LEU A 8 43.41 50.84 -10.32
CA LEU A 8 43.50 50.56 -11.76
C LEU A 8 44.92 50.73 -12.26
N LEU A 9 45.34 49.99 -13.30
CA LEU A 9 46.28 50.53 -14.28
C LEU A 9 46.04 49.85 -15.65
N LYS A 10 45.92 50.73 -16.65
CA LYS A 10 45.84 50.47 -18.08
C LYS A 10 47.26 50.28 -18.64
N GLY A 11 47.42 49.53 -19.72
CA GLY A 11 48.61 49.50 -20.54
C GLY A 11 48.41 48.82 -21.90
N ALA A 12 48.68 49.50 -22.97
CA ALA A 12 48.28 49.22 -24.36
C ALA A 12 49.29 48.36 -25.15
N ALA A 13 48.76 47.65 -26.12
CA ALA A 13 49.16 47.36 -27.49
C ALA A 13 50.63 46.98 -27.87
N SER A 14 50.79 45.86 -28.56
CA SER A 14 51.54 45.80 -29.82
C SER A 14 51.25 44.49 -30.57
N SER A 15 51.01 44.64 -31.85
CA SER A 15 50.67 43.66 -32.88
C SER A 15 51.86 42.81 -33.31
N SER A 16 51.70 41.52 -33.55
CA SER A 16 52.53 40.73 -34.44
C SER A 16 51.70 39.69 -35.17
N LEU A 17 51.47 39.83 -36.45
CA LEU A 17 50.91 38.85 -37.37
C LEU A 17 51.91 37.69 -37.54
N ILE A 18 51.46 36.48 -37.28
CA ILE A 18 52.02 35.24 -37.81
C ILE A 18 50.87 34.44 -38.42
N ALA A 19 50.94 34.29 -39.76
CA ALA A 19 50.01 33.46 -40.50
C ALA A 19 50.33 31.99 -40.25
N ALA A 20 49.34 31.22 -39.71
CA ALA A 20 49.39 29.76 -39.69
C ALA A 20 48.11 29.19 -40.33
N MET A 21 48.32 28.35 -41.34
CA MET A 21 47.26 27.65 -42.09
C MET A 21 46.39 26.81 -41.20
N PRO A 22 45.07 26.71 -41.47
CA PRO A 22 44.21 25.86 -40.69
C PRO A 22 44.32 24.38 -41.08
N SER A 23 44.79 23.54 -40.18
CA SER A 23 44.60 22.09 -40.26
C SER A 23 43.12 21.78 -40.03
N ILE A 24 42.46 21.23 -41.03
CA ILE A 24 41.08 20.71 -40.91
C ILE A 24 41.13 19.45 -40.05
N VAL A 25 40.83 19.59 -38.77
CA VAL A 25 40.48 18.45 -37.90
C VAL A 25 39.00 18.20 -38.11
N THR A 26 38.67 17.14 -38.84
CA THR A 26 37.33 16.60 -38.92
C THR A 26 36.97 16.03 -37.53
N ALA A 27 36.32 16.85 -36.69
CA ALA A 27 35.67 16.38 -35.50
C ALA A 27 34.45 15.58 -35.93
N GLN A 28 34.55 14.26 -35.81
CA GLN A 28 33.45 13.35 -35.92
C GLN A 28 32.55 13.58 -34.70
N THR A 29 31.54 14.45 -34.84
CA THR A 29 30.47 14.64 -33.85
C THR A 29 29.70 13.35 -33.76
N ALA A 30 29.96 12.58 -32.72
CA ALA A 30 29.03 11.57 -32.28
C ALA A 30 27.68 12.28 -31.95
N ALA A 31 26.74 12.14 -32.86
CA ALA A 31 25.37 12.58 -32.64
C ALA A 31 24.80 11.79 -31.48
N THR A 32 24.89 12.33 -30.26
CA THR A 32 24.02 11.95 -29.18
C THR A 32 22.61 12.24 -29.67
N ALA A 33 21.86 11.18 -29.95
CA ALA A 33 20.43 11.27 -30.25
C ALA A 33 19.76 11.99 -29.07
N ALA A 34 19.48 13.27 -29.24
CA ALA A 34 18.66 14.01 -28.27
C ALA A 34 17.31 13.34 -28.27
N THR A 35 16.99 12.67 -27.18
CA THR A 35 15.64 12.10 -26.94
C THR A 35 14.67 13.28 -26.92
N VAL A 36 13.91 13.45 -28.00
CA VAL A 36 12.87 14.47 -28.09
C VAL A 36 11.86 14.16 -26.96
N ALA A 37 11.65 15.11 -26.05
CA ALA A 37 10.67 14.98 -24.99
C ALA A 37 9.28 14.67 -25.60
N PRO A 38 8.56 13.67 -25.09
CA PRO A 38 7.27 13.27 -25.67
C PRO A 38 6.27 14.43 -25.63
N ALA A 39 5.44 14.54 -26.67
CA ALA A 39 4.39 15.54 -26.74
C ALA A 39 3.49 15.44 -25.49
N ARG A 40 2.94 16.57 -25.02
CA ARG A 40 2.11 16.64 -23.80
C ARG A 40 0.95 15.65 -23.82
N ALA A 41 0.34 15.40 -24.96
CA ALA A 41 -0.74 14.44 -25.16
C ALA A 41 -0.34 12.99 -24.78
N ASN A 42 0.94 12.66 -24.78
CA ASN A 42 1.48 11.33 -24.47
C ASN A 42 2.11 11.23 -23.07
N VAL A 43 1.99 12.29 -22.26
CA VAL A 43 2.51 12.33 -20.88
C VAL A 43 1.35 12.42 -19.90
N LEU A 44 1.34 11.56 -18.88
CA LEU A 44 0.42 11.64 -17.75
C LEU A 44 1.19 12.14 -16.52
N ARG A 45 0.77 13.28 -15.97
CA ARG A 45 1.33 13.88 -14.76
C ARG A 45 0.40 13.62 -13.59
N CYS A 46 0.90 12.93 -12.58
CA CYS A 46 0.12 12.48 -11.43
C CYS A 46 0.68 13.10 -10.16
N VAL A 47 -0.18 13.70 -9.35
CA VAL A 47 0.15 14.07 -7.98
C VAL A 47 -0.30 12.93 -7.07
N MET A 48 0.67 12.34 -6.38
CA MET A 48 0.46 11.18 -5.53
C MET A 48 0.38 11.60 -4.06
N HIS A 49 -0.17 10.71 -3.22
CA HIS A 49 -0.39 10.98 -1.79
C HIS A 49 0.88 11.18 -0.95
N ALA A 50 2.04 10.78 -1.46
CA ALA A 50 3.32 10.86 -0.75
C ALA A 50 4.50 10.89 -1.72
N ASP A 51 5.65 11.33 -1.21
CA ASP A 51 6.93 11.25 -1.92
C ASP A 51 7.47 9.82 -1.95
N LEU A 52 8.21 9.47 -3.00
CA LEU A 52 8.80 8.13 -3.19
C LEU A 52 10.14 8.03 -2.46
N ALA A 53 10.11 7.57 -1.23
CA ALA A 53 11.31 7.43 -0.40
C ALA A 53 12.13 6.16 -0.66
N SER A 54 11.55 5.13 -1.30
CA SER A 54 12.21 3.85 -1.57
C SER A 54 11.85 3.33 -2.96
N LEU A 55 12.83 2.76 -3.66
CA LEU A 55 12.63 2.11 -4.97
C LEU A 55 12.40 0.59 -4.84
N ASP A 56 12.47 0.02 -3.65
CA ASP A 56 12.30 -1.42 -3.40
C ASP A 56 10.90 -1.74 -2.87
N PRO A 57 10.00 -2.28 -3.72
CA PRO A 57 8.63 -2.57 -3.33
C PRO A 57 8.49 -3.83 -2.44
N ILE A 58 9.57 -4.59 -2.24
CA ILE A 58 9.59 -5.75 -1.33
C ILE A 58 10.10 -5.34 0.06
N ALA A 59 10.99 -4.36 0.14
CA ALA A 59 11.55 -3.91 1.42
C ALA A 59 10.58 -3.07 2.26
N THR A 60 9.52 -2.51 1.66
CA THR A 60 8.54 -1.64 2.34
C THR A 60 7.12 -1.93 1.91
N THR A 61 6.17 -1.66 2.83
CA THR A 61 4.71 -1.69 2.56
C THR A 61 4.15 -0.33 2.16
N ALA A 62 4.99 0.69 1.96
CA ALA A 62 4.54 2.03 1.59
C ALA A 62 3.81 2.01 0.24
N SER A 63 2.54 2.48 0.22
CA SER A 63 1.70 2.42 -0.98
C SER A 63 2.33 3.11 -2.18
N ILE A 64 3.01 4.25 -1.99
CA ILE A 64 3.68 4.96 -3.10
C ILE A 64 4.78 4.10 -3.76
N THR A 65 5.49 3.27 -2.99
CA THR A 65 6.48 2.33 -3.53
C THR A 65 5.80 1.16 -4.25
N GLN A 66 4.58 0.77 -3.88
CA GLN A 66 3.80 -0.23 -4.63
C GLN A 66 3.35 0.33 -5.99
N TYR A 67 2.96 1.61 -6.08
CA TYR A 67 2.72 2.28 -7.38
C TYR A 67 3.95 2.27 -8.28
N HIS A 68 5.12 2.60 -7.72
CA HIS A 68 6.39 2.50 -8.42
C HIS A 68 6.66 1.07 -8.89
N GLY A 69 6.48 0.10 -8.01
CA GLY A 69 6.66 -1.32 -8.32
C GLY A 69 5.75 -1.81 -9.45
N ALA A 70 4.48 -1.40 -9.46
CA ALA A 70 3.52 -1.78 -10.48
C ALA A 70 3.89 -1.27 -11.89
N LEU A 71 4.55 -0.13 -12.00
CA LEU A 71 5.03 0.38 -13.28
C LEU A 71 6.24 -0.40 -13.79
N ILE A 72 7.17 -0.78 -12.90
CA ILE A 72 8.52 -1.24 -13.25
C ILE A 72 8.62 -2.75 -13.31
N TYR A 73 7.93 -3.46 -12.42
CA TYR A 73 8.04 -4.91 -12.28
C TYR A 73 6.80 -5.61 -12.82
N ASP A 74 6.96 -6.89 -13.18
CA ASP A 74 5.86 -7.79 -13.46
C ASP A 74 5.79 -8.91 -12.41
N THR A 75 4.75 -9.73 -12.45
CA THR A 75 4.45 -10.76 -11.46
C THR A 75 4.18 -12.10 -12.14
N LEU A 76 4.35 -13.21 -11.42
CA LEU A 76 4.01 -14.54 -11.95
C LEU A 76 2.50 -14.68 -12.18
N PHE A 77 1.71 -14.17 -11.24
CA PHE A 77 0.25 -14.15 -11.26
C PHE A 77 -0.26 -12.76 -10.90
N GLY A 78 -1.53 -12.49 -11.13
CA GLY A 78 -2.23 -11.29 -10.69
C GLY A 78 -3.70 -11.59 -10.40
N HIS A 79 -4.30 -10.90 -9.42
CA HIS A 79 -5.75 -10.96 -9.23
C HIS A 79 -6.46 -10.13 -10.30
N ASP A 80 -7.49 -10.70 -10.89
CA ASP A 80 -8.41 -9.94 -11.75
C ASP A 80 -9.37 -9.06 -10.91
N SER A 81 -10.29 -8.36 -11.56
CA SER A 81 -11.28 -7.48 -10.89
C SER A 81 -12.22 -8.23 -9.95
N ASP A 82 -12.37 -9.54 -10.12
CA ASP A 82 -13.21 -10.40 -9.29
C ASP A 82 -12.40 -11.10 -8.17
N ALA A 83 -11.14 -10.66 -7.97
CA ALA A 83 -10.18 -11.24 -7.04
C ALA A 83 -9.83 -12.72 -7.33
N VAL A 84 -9.99 -13.14 -8.58
CA VAL A 84 -9.56 -14.47 -9.04
C VAL A 84 -8.13 -14.39 -9.53
N VAL A 85 -7.28 -15.30 -9.04
CA VAL A 85 -5.88 -15.37 -9.46
C VAL A 85 -5.76 -15.83 -10.92
N ARG A 86 -4.98 -15.09 -11.72
CA ARG A 86 -4.73 -15.37 -13.13
C ARG A 86 -3.23 -15.40 -13.42
N PRO A 87 -2.76 -16.23 -14.34
CA PRO A 87 -1.37 -16.21 -14.79
C PRO A 87 -1.01 -14.84 -15.40
N GLN A 88 0.21 -14.35 -15.14
CA GLN A 88 0.73 -13.10 -15.73
C GLN A 88 2.03 -13.38 -16.51
N MET A 89 3.18 -13.59 -15.86
CA MET A 89 4.41 -14.03 -16.53
C MET A 89 4.40 -15.55 -16.81
N VAL A 90 3.58 -16.30 -16.10
CA VAL A 90 3.40 -17.74 -16.28
C VAL A 90 2.55 -18.02 -17.53
N ALA A 91 3.04 -18.91 -18.41
CA ALA A 91 2.29 -19.44 -19.54
C ALA A 91 1.38 -20.59 -19.09
N GLU A 92 1.93 -21.54 -18.35
CA GLU A 92 1.27 -22.75 -17.86
C GLU A 92 1.74 -23.05 -16.43
N HIS A 93 0.86 -23.58 -15.61
CA HIS A 93 1.23 -24.14 -14.32
C HIS A 93 0.56 -25.48 -14.06
N LYS A 94 1.23 -26.35 -13.31
CA LYS A 94 0.73 -27.67 -12.91
C LYS A 94 0.89 -27.82 -11.41
N VAL A 95 -0.09 -28.46 -10.81
CA VAL A 95 -0.07 -28.83 -9.39
C VAL A 95 -0.17 -30.35 -9.31
N SER A 96 0.74 -30.97 -8.55
CA SER A 96 0.70 -32.42 -8.33
C SER A 96 -0.59 -32.84 -7.60
N ALA A 97 -1.03 -34.08 -7.78
CA ALA A 97 -2.29 -34.58 -7.21
C ALA A 97 -2.32 -34.52 -5.67
N ASP A 98 -1.17 -34.58 -5.02
CA ASP A 98 -1.02 -34.41 -3.58
C ASP A 98 -0.95 -32.95 -3.12
N GLY A 99 -0.94 -31.99 -4.06
CA GLY A 99 -0.85 -30.56 -3.77
C GLY A 99 0.51 -30.10 -3.22
N LEU A 100 1.56 -30.91 -3.37
CA LEU A 100 2.87 -30.62 -2.80
C LEU A 100 3.87 -30.03 -3.78
N THR A 101 3.64 -30.17 -5.09
CA THR A 101 4.55 -29.66 -6.12
C THR A 101 3.79 -28.72 -7.07
N TYR A 102 4.34 -27.54 -7.27
CA TYR A 102 3.83 -26.54 -8.21
C TYR A 102 4.91 -26.26 -9.25
N ASP A 103 4.62 -26.58 -10.52
CA ASP A 103 5.48 -26.31 -11.67
C ASP A 103 4.94 -25.10 -12.44
N PHE A 104 5.81 -24.13 -12.72
CA PHE A 104 5.47 -22.91 -13.44
C PHE A 104 6.34 -22.76 -14.69
N THR A 105 5.74 -22.70 -15.86
CA THR A 105 6.43 -22.43 -17.12
C THR A 105 6.25 -20.95 -17.50
N LEU A 106 7.34 -20.24 -17.73
CA LEU A 106 7.32 -18.82 -18.11
C LEU A 106 6.91 -18.64 -19.57
N ARG A 107 6.23 -17.52 -19.87
CA ARG A 107 5.93 -17.11 -21.25
C ARG A 107 7.22 -16.81 -22.02
N PRO A 108 7.29 -17.06 -23.33
CA PRO A 108 8.45 -16.69 -24.13
C PRO A 108 8.59 -15.16 -24.29
N GLY A 109 9.82 -14.69 -24.47
CA GLY A 109 10.15 -13.32 -24.83
C GLY A 109 10.06 -12.32 -23.67
N LEU A 110 10.04 -12.77 -22.42
CA LEU A 110 10.16 -11.91 -21.25
C LEU A 110 11.58 -11.39 -21.12
N ALA A 111 11.73 -10.07 -20.94
CA ALA A 111 13.02 -9.41 -20.77
C ALA A 111 12.95 -8.31 -19.71
N PHE A 112 14.06 -8.10 -19.02
CA PHE A 112 14.26 -6.94 -18.15
C PHE A 112 14.52 -5.67 -18.96
N HIS A 113 14.43 -4.51 -18.31
CA HIS A 113 14.63 -3.20 -18.91
C HIS A 113 16.04 -2.98 -19.48
N ASP A 114 17.02 -3.72 -18.96
CA ASP A 114 18.42 -3.71 -19.45
C ASP A 114 18.63 -4.64 -20.66
N GLY A 115 17.57 -5.29 -21.14
CA GLY A 115 17.60 -6.20 -22.27
C GLY A 115 17.95 -7.66 -21.91
N SER A 116 18.34 -7.95 -20.66
CA SER A 116 18.61 -9.32 -20.23
C SER A 116 17.31 -10.13 -20.18
N LYS A 117 17.41 -11.45 -20.49
CA LYS A 117 16.26 -12.36 -20.46
C LYS A 117 15.80 -12.59 -19.03
N VAL A 118 14.50 -12.62 -18.81
CA VAL A 118 13.94 -13.11 -17.55
C VAL A 118 14.00 -14.63 -17.52
N THR A 119 14.55 -15.19 -16.45
CA THR A 119 14.73 -16.63 -16.26
C THR A 119 13.98 -17.14 -15.03
N ALA A 120 13.83 -18.45 -14.94
CA ALA A 120 13.26 -19.10 -13.76
C ALA A 120 14.11 -18.91 -12.50
N LYS A 121 15.44 -18.66 -12.65
CA LYS A 121 16.33 -18.33 -11.51
C LYS A 121 15.96 -16.97 -10.91
N ASP A 122 15.70 -15.97 -11.76
CA ASP A 122 15.24 -14.66 -11.33
C ASP A 122 13.92 -14.76 -10.54
N CYS A 123 12.98 -15.56 -11.05
CA CYS A 123 11.69 -15.79 -10.41
C CYS A 123 11.85 -16.52 -9.06
N ALA A 124 12.65 -17.58 -9.00
CA ALA A 124 12.88 -18.34 -7.77
C ALA A 124 13.54 -17.47 -6.68
N ALA A 125 14.54 -16.67 -7.06
CA ALA A 125 15.19 -15.73 -6.15
C ALA A 125 14.20 -14.66 -5.64
N SER A 126 13.36 -14.13 -6.53
CA SER A 126 12.34 -13.13 -6.19
C SER A 126 11.29 -13.65 -5.22
N VAL A 127 10.80 -14.87 -5.43
CA VAL A 127 9.84 -15.52 -4.53
C VAL A 127 10.46 -15.73 -3.14
N LYS A 128 11.74 -16.12 -3.06
CA LYS A 128 12.47 -16.26 -1.78
C LYS A 128 12.62 -14.90 -1.07
N ARG A 129 13.01 -13.83 -1.79
CA ARG A 129 13.12 -12.49 -1.23
C ARG A 129 11.78 -11.98 -0.68
N TRP A 130 10.72 -12.13 -1.46
CA TRP A 130 9.37 -11.78 -1.05
C TRP A 130 8.92 -12.61 0.17
N GLY A 131 9.17 -13.92 0.16
CA GLY A 131 8.85 -14.83 1.27
C GLY A 131 9.53 -14.47 2.58
N ALA A 132 10.71 -13.85 2.52
CA ALA A 132 11.41 -13.39 3.72
C ALA A 132 10.83 -12.10 4.33
N ARG A 133 10.05 -11.32 3.57
CA ARG A 133 9.59 -9.97 3.98
C ARG A 133 8.08 -9.84 4.13
N ASP A 134 7.31 -10.46 3.27
CA ASP A 134 5.84 -10.35 3.28
C ASP A 134 5.21 -11.29 4.30
N GLY A 135 4.15 -10.84 4.99
CA GLY A 135 3.50 -11.65 6.02
C GLY A 135 2.87 -12.94 5.49
N ALA A 136 2.22 -12.90 4.31
CA ALA A 136 1.68 -14.10 3.67
C ALA A 136 2.81 -14.99 3.14
N GLY A 137 3.88 -14.37 2.62
CA GLY A 137 5.10 -15.05 2.21
C GLY A 137 5.74 -15.81 3.38
N GLN A 138 5.96 -15.16 4.51
CA GLN A 138 6.49 -15.79 5.73
C GLN A 138 5.61 -16.95 6.21
N HIS A 139 4.28 -16.81 6.10
CA HIS A 139 3.35 -17.89 6.44
C HIS A 139 3.47 -19.07 5.47
N LEU A 140 3.53 -18.80 4.16
CA LEU A 140 3.74 -19.81 3.13
C LEU A 140 5.08 -20.55 3.33
N PHE A 141 6.16 -19.82 3.60
CA PHE A 141 7.50 -20.37 3.72
C PHE A 141 7.69 -21.30 4.94
N LYS A 142 6.76 -21.34 5.89
CA LYS A 142 6.70 -22.40 6.91
C LYS A 142 6.44 -23.79 6.31
N GLN A 143 5.85 -23.84 5.11
CA GLN A 143 5.52 -25.08 4.40
C GLN A 143 6.37 -25.30 3.14
N VAL A 144 7.16 -24.30 2.72
CA VAL A 144 8.04 -24.42 1.56
C VAL A 144 9.24 -25.29 1.91
N ALA A 145 9.41 -26.39 1.18
CA ALA A 145 10.59 -27.26 1.26
C ALA A 145 11.68 -26.82 0.27
N ASP A 146 11.27 -26.37 -0.94
CA ASP A 146 12.20 -25.89 -1.97
C ASP A 146 11.52 -24.90 -2.92
N VAL A 147 12.32 -23.94 -3.41
CA VAL A 147 11.98 -23.08 -4.56
C VAL A 147 13.19 -23.06 -5.47
N SER A 148 13.09 -23.65 -6.64
CA SER A 148 14.22 -23.81 -7.56
C SER A 148 13.82 -23.60 -9.02
N ALA A 149 14.83 -23.28 -9.85
CA ALA A 149 14.69 -23.26 -11.30
C ALA A 149 15.01 -24.65 -11.87
N ASN A 150 14.22 -25.06 -12.86
CA ASN A 150 14.47 -26.23 -13.68
C ASN A 150 14.72 -25.75 -15.12
N GLY A 151 15.98 -25.44 -15.42
CA GLY A 151 16.36 -24.74 -16.65
C GLY A 151 16.00 -23.25 -16.61
N ASP A 152 15.96 -22.61 -17.79
CA ASP A 152 15.74 -21.16 -17.92
C ASP A 152 14.26 -20.75 -17.75
N ASN A 153 13.34 -21.61 -18.14
CA ASN A 153 11.93 -21.23 -18.31
C ASN A 153 10.99 -21.90 -17.31
N SER A 154 11.45 -22.82 -16.48
CA SER A 154 10.60 -23.55 -15.54
C SER A 154 11.08 -23.33 -14.10
N MET A 155 10.16 -22.97 -13.21
CA MET A 155 10.37 -22.84 -11.77
C MET A 155 9.48 -23.85 -11.03
N VAL A 156 10.01 -24.42 -9.96
CA VAL A 156 9.31 -25.40 -9.13
C VAL A 156 9.25 -24.87 -7.69
N ILE A 157 8.08 -24.99 -7.06
CA ILE A 157 7.90 -24.83 -5.62
C ILE A 157 7.47 -26.17 -5.04
N LYS A 158 8.24 -26.70 -4.06
CA LYS A 158 7.90 -27.92 -3.31
C LYS A 158 7.49 -27.55 -1.90
N LEU A 159 6.44 -28.18 -1.42
CA LEU A 159 5.87 -27.97 -0.10
C LEU A 159 6.00 -29.22 0.77
N SER A 160 6.11 -29.02 2.08
CA SER A 160 6.06 -30.09 3.09
C SER A 160 4.60 -30.51 3.42
N LYS A 161 3.65 -29.61 3.18
CA LYS A 161 2.19 -29.84 3.35
C LYS A 161 1.44 -29.06 2.27
N PRO A 162 0.27 -29.55 1.82
CA PRO A 162 -0.56 -28.82 0.85
C PRO A 162 -0.88 -27.39 1.33
N TYR A 163 -0.86 -26.44 0.41
CA TYR A 163 -1.11 -25.04 0.71
C TYR A 163 -1.98 -24.40 -0.40
N PRO A 164 -3.31 -24.57 -0.34
CA PRO A 164 -4.23 -24.15 -1.41
C PRO A 164 -4.18 -22.66 -1.76
N ALA A 165 -3.76 -21.81 -0.81
CA ALA A 165 -3.66 -20.37 -1.02
C ALA A 165 -2.36 -19.92 -1.73
N LEU A 166 -1.47 -20.81 -2.16
CA LEU A 166 -0.17 -20.44 -2.74
C LEU A 166 -0.31 -19.50 -3.93
N LEU A 167 -1.18 -19.82 -4.89
CA LEU A 167 -1.36 -18.99 -6.08
C LEU A 167 -1.99 -17.63 -5.74
N ASP A 168 -2.91 -17.59 -4.77
CA ASP A 168 -3.51 -16.35 -4.29
C ASP A 168 -2.45 -15.39 -3.73
N TRP A 169 -1.45 -15.92 -2.99
CA TRP A 169 -0.37 -15.11 -2.46
C TRP A 169 0.60 -14.60 -3.52
N LEU A 170 0.92 -15.43 -4.51
CA LEU A 170 1.76 -15.01 -5.63
C LEU A 170 1.08 -13.99 -6.56
N GLY A 171 -0.26 -13.94 -6.56
CA GLY A 171 -1.06 -13.06 -7.40
C GLY A 171 -1.62 -11.83 -6.70
N LYS A 172 -1.44 -11.67 -5.39
CA LYS A 172 -2.00 -10.53 -4.66
C LYS A 172 -1.45 -9.20 -5.15
N SER A 173 -2.30 -8.16 -5.14
CA SER A 173 -1.94 -6.81 -5.59
C SER A 173 -1.51 -5.88 -4.45
N SER A 174 -1.65 -6.30 -3.18
CA SER A 174 -1.32 -5.50 -1.98
C SER A 174 -1.32 -6.35 -0.72
N PRO A 175 -0.69 -5.88 0.38
CA PRO A 175 0.55 -5.10 0.39
C PRO A 175 1.73 -5.98 -0.01
N SER A 176 2.89 -5.40 -0.37
CA SER A 176 4.12 -6.14 -0.74
C SER A 176 3.88 -7.24 -1.78
N VAL A 177 3.66 -6.82 -3.01
CA VAL A 177 3.42 -7.70 -4.16
C VAL A 177 4.67 -8.55 -4.45
N CYS A 178 4.47 -9.80 -4.89
CA CYS A 178 5.56 -10.70 -5.29
C CYS A 178 6.10 -10.31 -6.68
N TYR A 179 6.84 -9.22 -6.75
CA TYR A 179 7.45 -8.71 -7.97
C TYR A 179 8.67 -9.53 -8.38
N MET A 180 8.80 -9.80 -9.69
CA MET A 180 9.95 -10.51 -10.25
C MET A 180 11.09 -9.52 -10.54
N MET A 181 12.24 -9.77 -9.93
CA MET A 181 13.47 -8.99 -9.98
C MET A 181 14.58 -9.80 -10.64
N ARG A 182 15.64 -9.16 -11.10
CA ARG A 182 16.86 -9.88 -11.53
C ARG A 182 17.43 -10.66 -10.35
N GLU A 183 17.98 -11.84 -10.61
CA GLU A 183 18.56 -12.71 -9.57
C GLU A 183 19.56 -11.95 -8.67
N LYS A 184 20.45 -11.13 -9.28
CA LYS A 184 21.43 -10.34 -8.53
C LYS A 184 20.81 -9.35 -7.53
N ASP A 185 19.64 -8.79 -7.85
CA ASP A 185 18.90 -7.88 -6.97
C ASP A 185 18.12 -8.68 -5.92
N ALA A 186 17.47 -9.75 -6.34
CA ALA A 186 16.64 -10.61 -5.48
C ALA A 186 17.45 -11.39 -4.43
N THR A 187 18.70 -11.75 -4.72
CA THR A 187 19.60 -12.44 -3.79
C THR A 187 20.36 -11.52 -2.84
N SER A 188 20.26 -10.19 -3.03
CA SER A 188 20.80 -9.24 -2.07
C SER A 188 20.08 -9.35 -0.71
N ASP A 189 20.70 -8.83 0.35
CA ASP A 189 20.11 -8.84 1.70
C ASP A 189 18.68 -8.25 1.68
N PRO A 190 17.64 -9.03 2.00
CA PRO A 190 16.26 -8.56 1.93
C PRO A 190 15.92 -7.48 2.96
N SER A 191 16.76 -7.23 3.96
CA SER A 191 16.63 -6.13 4.91
C SER A 191 17.15 -4.81 4.36
N ARG A 192 17.94 -4.84 3.28
CA ARG A 192 18.49 -3.65 2.62
C ARG A 192 17.74 -3.38 1.33
N PRO A 193 17.14 -2.17 1.17
CA PRO A 193 16.49 -1.80 -0.07
C PRO A 193 17.45 -1.81 -1.26
N ILE A 194 16.99 -2.33 -2.41
CA ILE A 194 17.71 -2.17 -3.67
C ILE A 194 17.65 -0.71 -4.13
N THR A 195 18.68 -0.27 -4.86
CA THR A 195 18.80 1.09 -5.35
C THR A 195 18.61 1.21 -6.87
N GLU A 196 18.69 0.10 -7.60
CA GLU A 196 18.43 0.03 -9.03
C GLU A 196 16.98 -0.41 -9.27
N ALA A 197 16.23 0.39 -10.02
CA ALA A 197 14.86 0.09 -10.40
C ALA A 197 14.82 -0.49 -11.82
N ILE A 198 15.35 -1.70 -11.99
CA ILE A 198 15.36 -2.46 -13.25
C ILE A 198 14.45 -3.67 -13.11
N GLY A 199 13.28 -3.59 -13.70
CA GLY A 199 12.29 -4.65 -13.74
C GLY A 199 12.00 -5.13 -15.15
N SER A 200 10.89 -5.85 -15.31
CA SER A 200 10.40 -6.37 -16.59
C SER A 200 9.00 -5.84 -16.94
N GLY A 201 8.55 -4.80 -16.25
CA GLY A 201 7.21 -4.23 -16.37
C GLY A 201 7.02 -3.30 -17.57
N PRO A 202 5.80 -2.72 -17.71
CA PRO A 202 5.39 -1.92 -18.86
C PRO A 202 6.06 -0.55 -18.95
N TYR A 203 6.64 -0.03 -17.86
CA TYR A 203 7.38 1.23 -17.82
C TYR A 203 8.77 1.04 -17.22
N MET A 204 9.71 1.90 -17.64
CA MET A 204 11.10 1.96 -17.18
C MET A 204 11.31 3.22 -16.36
N PHE A 205 12.02 3.11 -15.25
CA PHE A 205 12.39 4.25 -14.41
C PHE A 205 13.47 5.11 -15.08
N ASN A 206 13.14 6.35 -15.42
CA ASN A 206 14.08 7.30 -16.01
C ASN A 206 14.83 8.06 -14.90
N ARG A 207 15.98 7.53 -14.51
CA ARG A 207 16.80 8.10 -13.44
C ARG A 207 17.39 9.47 -13.85
N ALA A 208 17.68 9.68 -15.11
CA ALA A 208 18.32 10.90 -15.60
C ALA A 208 17.41 12.13 -15.46
N GLU A 209 16.09 11.94 -15.65
CA GLU A 209 15.11 13.02 -15.54
C GLU A 209 14.38 13.04 -14.19
N THR A 210 14.57 12.02 -13.34
CA THR A 210 14.02 11.98 -11.98
C THR A 210 14.78 12.97 -11.08
N ARG A 211 14.01 13.70 -10.25
CA ARG A 211 14.52 14.60 -9.20
C ARG A 211 13.85 14.25 -7.90
N THR A 212 14.56 13.52 -7.05
CA THR A 212 14.05 13.05 -5.75
C THR A 212 13.47 14.22 -4.94
N GLY A 213 12.31 14.00 -4.34
CA GLY A 213 11.57 15.03 -3.60
C GLY A 213 10.75 15.99 -4.49
N SER A 214 10.86 15.91 -5.81
CA SER A 214 10.14 16.78 -6.75
C SER A 214 9.37 15.99 -7.80
N GLN A 215 10.05 15.15 -8.60
CA GLN A 215 9.40 14.34 -9.64
C GLN A 215 10.10 13.02 -9.88
N TYR A 216 9.30 12.01 -10.26
CA TYR A 216 9.77 10.67 -10.66
C TYR A 216 9.23 10.34 -12.04
N VAL A 217 10.12 10.00 -12.96
CA VAL A 217 9.80 9.85 -14.38
C VAL A 217 9.87 8.38 -14.80
N TYR A 218 8.86 7.95 -15.53
CA TYR A 218 8.73 6.58 -16.04
C TYR A 218 8.43 6.64 -17.55
N ASP A 219 9.30 6.05 -18.36
CA ASP A 219 9.13 5.98 -19.80
C ASP A 219 8.56 4.62 -20.20
N ARG A 220 7.74 4.58 -21.25
CA ARG A 220 7.20 3.34 -21.79
C ARG A 220 8.32 2.37 -22.16
N ASN A 221 8.19 1.12 -21.71
CA ASN A 221 9.06 0.03 -22.14
C ASN A 221 8.63 -0.46 -23.55
N PRO A 222 9.42 -0.19 -24.61
CA PRO A 222 9.06 -0.60 -25.97
C PRO A 222 9.13 -2.10 -26.19
N ASN A 223 9.84 -2.82 -25.32
CA ASN A 223 10.06 -4.27 -25.42
C ASN A 223 9.10 -5.09 -24.54
N TYR A 224 8.23 -4.42 -23.78
CA TYR A 224 7.27 -5.13 -22.92
C TYR A 224 6.31 -5.97 -23.76
N LYS A 225 6.07 -7.21 -23.32
CA LYS A 225 5.16 -8.16 -23.97
C LYS A 225 3.89 -8.30 -23.12
N PRO A 226 2.85 -7.46 -23.35
CA PRO A 226 1.59 -7.62 -22.64
C PRO A 226 0.94 -8.97 -22.96
N ARG A 227 0.05 -9.45 -22.10
CA ARG A 227 -0.84 -10.56 -22.42
C ARG A 227 -1.87 -10.12 -23.46
N SER A 228 -2.42 -11.10 -24.19
CA SER A 228 -3.46 -10.85 -25.20
C SER A 228 -4.86 -10.67 -24.59
N GLU A 229 -5.08 -11.18 -23.39
CA GLU A 229 -6.34 -11.08 -22.68
C GLU A 229 -6.61 -9.61 -22.26
N ALA A 230 -7.86 -9.24 -22.17
CA ALA A 230 -8.24 -7.91 -21.68
C ALA A 230 -7.68 -7.68 -20.28
N ALA A 231 -7.27 -6.42 -20.01
CA ALA A 231 -6.84 -6.04 -18.67
C ALA A 231 -8.00 -6.18 -17.67
N SER A 232 -7.74 -6.82 -16.55
CA SER A 232 -8.69 -6.97 -15.45
C SER A 232 -7.93 -6.97 -14.14
N GLY A 233 -8.16 -5.93 -13.33
CA GLY A 233 -7.45 -5.77 -12.07
C GLY A 233 -5.92 -5.69 -12.26
N PHE A 234 -5.19 -6.59 -11.60
CA PHE A 234 -3.73 -6.72 -11.71
C PHE A 234 -3.29 -7.76 -12.74
N ALA A 235 -4.25 -8.34 -13.50
CA ALA A 235 -4.06 -9.38 -14.49
C ALA A 235 -4.39 -8.92 -15.91
N GLY A 236 -4.05 -9.78 -16.90
CA GLY A 236 -4.33 -9.56 -18.33
C GLY A 236 -3.34 -8.60 -18.99
N GLY A 237 -3.78 -7.95 -20.06
CA GLY A 237 -2.95 -7.10 -20.90
C GLY A 237 -2.60 -5.76 -20.25
N LYS A 238 -1.40 -5.64 -19.70
CA LYS A 238 -0.85 -4.39 -19.14
C LYS A 238 -0.26 -3.53 -20.27
N VAL A 239 -1.12 -2.85 -21.03
CA VAL A 239 -0.69 -2.10 -22.22
C VAL A 239 -0.26 -0.67 -21.83
N ALA A 240 1.02 -0.33 -21.98
CA ALA A 240 1.53 1.03 -21.79
C ALA A 240 1.11 1.93 -22.96
N ARG A 241 -0.02 2.63 -22.84
CA ARG A 241 -0.54 3.54 -23.89
C ARG A 241 0.10 4.93 -23.84
N MET A 242 0.40 5.43 -22.63
CA MET A 242 1.14 6.68 -22.46
C MET A 242 2.62 6.46 -22.74
N GLN A 243 3.28 7.44 -23.36
CA GLN A 243 4.74 7.39 -23.57
C GLN A 243 5.51 7.60 -22.27
N ARG A 244 4.92 8.38 -21.35
CA ARG A 244 5.57 8.77 -20.10
C ARG A 244 4.53 8.95 -19.00
N ILE A 245 4.87 8.49 -17.80
CA ILE A 245 4.20 8.79 -16.54
C ILE A 245 5.15 9.62 -15.68
N VAL A 246 4.64 10.67 -15.04
CA VAL A 246 5.43 11.51 -14.14
C VAL A 246 4.68 11.60 -12.80
N PHE A 247 5.28 11.11 -11.72
CA PHE A 247 4.80 11.41 -10.38
C PHE A 247 5.40 12.73 -9.93
N GLN A 248 4.55 13.68 -9.61
CA GLN A 248 4.95 15.00 -9.11
C GLN A 248 4.65 15.08 -7.61
N ASN A 249 5.62 15.52 -6.85
CA ASN A 249 5.44 15.78 -5.43
C ASN A 249 4.90 17.21 -5.23
N MET A 250 3.62 17.33 -4.91
CA MET A 250 2.93 18.59 -4.59
C MET A 250 2.23 18.41 -3.23
N PRO A 251 2.91 18.67 -2.12
CA PRO A 251 2.35 18.42 -0.78
C PRO A 251 1.20 19.36 -0.40
N ASP A 252 1.11 20.54 -1.02
CA ASP A 252 -0.02 21.46 -0.83
C ASP A 252 -1.17 21.10 -1.77
N GLU A 253 -2.29 20.68 -1.20
CA GLU A 253 -3.44 20.20 -1.97
C GLU A 253 -4.12 21.32 -2.77
N GLN A 254 -4.15 22.55 -2.23
CA GLN A 254 -4.73 23.70 -2.96
C GLN A 254 -3.93 24.00 -4.23
N THR A 255 -2.61 23.93 -4.15
CA THR A 255 -1.70 24.06 -5.32
C THR A 255 -1.96 22.93 -6.32
N ALA A 256 -2.10 21.68 -5.85
CA ALA A 256 -2.36 20.54 -6.73
C ALA A 256 -3.72 20.67 -7.47
N ILE A 257 -4.78 21.11 -6.78
CA ILE A 257 -6.09 21.38 -7.39
C ILE A 257 -5.99 22.50 -8.44
N SER A 258 -5.30 23.59 -8.12
CA SER A 258 -5.09 24.69 -9.06
C SER A 258 -4.33 24.23 -10.32
N ALA A 259 -3.30 23.41 -10.15
CA ALA A 259 -2.54 22.82 -11.25
C ALA A 259 -3.40 21.87 -12.12
N LEU A 260 -4.32 21.09 -11.51
CA LEU A 260 -5.26 20.25 -12.26
C LEU A 260 -6.23 21.10 -13.09
N LEU A 261 -6.79 22.16 -12.51
CA LEU A 261 -7.69 23.08 -13.19
C LEU A 261 -7.00 23.83 -14.33
N ALA A 262 -5.75 24.26 -14.15
CA ALA A 262 -4.90 24.85 -15.18
C ALA A 262 -4.46 23.83 -16.25
N GLY A 263 -4.56 22.52 -15.94
CA GLY A 263 -4.13 21.43 -16.80
C GLY A 263 -2.61 21.24 -16.79
N GLU A 264 -1.90 21.67 -15.76
CA GLU A 264 -0.49 21.43 -15.53
C GLU A 264 -0.23 20.00 -15.07
N VAL A 265 -1.19 19.44 -14.30
CA VAL A 265 -1.26 18.02 -13.93
C VAL A 265 -2.54 17.40 -14.46
N ASP A 266 -2.59 16.06 -14.48
CA ASP A 266 -3.64 15.31 -15.15
C ASP A 266 -4.44 14.43 -14.20
N PHE A 267 -3.85 14.08 -13.04
CA PHE A 267 -4.42 13.18 -12.06
C PHE A 267 -3.97 13.58 -10.64
N LEU A 268 -4.92 13.65 -9.72
CA LEU A 268 -4.70 13.73 -8.28
C LEU A 268 -5.24 12.46 -7.65
N GLU A 269 -4.40 11.73 -6.94
CA GLU A 269 -4.77 10.45 -6.32
C GLU A 269 -5.86 10.62 -5.25
N ARG A 270 -5.83 11.73 -4.52
CA ARG A 270 -6.78 12.06 -3.45
C ARG A 270 -7.15 13.53 -3.50
N THR A 271 -8.39 13.81 -3.09
CA THR A 271 -8.89 15.16 -2.86
C THR A 271 -9.65 15.19 -1.55
N SER A 272 -9.34 16.19 -0.69
CA SER A 272 -10.08 16.39 0.54
C SER A 272 -11.52 16.84 0.26
N PRO A 273 -12.48 16.50 1.13
CA PRO A 273 -13.86 16.94 0.99
C PRO A 273 -13.99 18.47 0.88
N ASP A 274 -13.22 19.20 1.67
CA ASP A 274 -13.30 20.66 1.77
C ASP A 274 -12.90 21.36 0.46
N LEU A 275 -11.87 20.86 -0.22
CA LEU A 275 -11.37 21.45 -1.46
C LEU A 275 -12.05 20.91 -2.72
N ARG A 276 -12.73 19.77 -2.63
CA ARG A 276 -13.39 19.11 -3.77
C ARG A 276 -14.48 19.97 -4.41
N SER A 277 -15.15 20.82 -3.63
CA SER A 277 -16.14 21.77 -4.14
C SER A 277 -15.60 22.69 -5.24
N GLN A 278 -14.29 22.98 -5.25
CA GLN A 278 -13.64 23.79 -6.29
C GLN A 278 -13.60 23.11 -7.66
N LEU A 279 -13.76 21.78 -7.69
CA LEU A 279 -13.79 20.97 -8.91
C LEU A 279 -15.21 20.88 -9.51
N ALA A 280 -16.22 21.19 -8.71
CA ALA A 280 -17.63 21.06 -9.10
C ALA A 280 -17.97 22.00 -10.26
N GLY A 281 -18.73 21.49 -11.24
CA GLY A 281 -19.17 22.28 -12.40
C GLY A 281 -18.10 22.50 -13.47
N ASN A 282 -16.85 22.07 -13.28
CA ASN A 282 -15.82 22.17 -14.31
C ASN A 282 -15.84 20.92 -15.21
N ASN A 283 -16.31 21.08 -16.45
CA ASN A 283 -16.42 19.97 -17.42
C ASN A 283 -15.08 19.40 -17.91
N ARG A 284 -13.96 20.08 -17.63
CA ARG A 284 -12.61 19.60 -17.99
C ARG A 284 -12.01 18.66 -16.96
N VAL A 285 -12.66 18.51 -15.79
CA VAL A 285 -12.22 17.60 -14.72
C VAL A 285 -13.37 16.73 -14.27
N ARG A 286 -13.06 15.55 -13.75
CA ARG A 286 -14.02 14.66 -13.10
C ARG A 286 -13.41 14.08 -11.83
N THR A 287 -14.27 13.65 -10.94
CA THR A 287 -13.89 12.96 -9.70
C THR A 287 -14.42 11.54 -9.71
N GLU A 288 -13.68 10.61 -9.08
CA GLU A 288 -14.06 9.20 -9.07
C GLU A 288 -13.48 8.50 -7.84
N VAL A 289 -14.26 7.60 -7.23
CA VAL A 289 -13.78 6.64 -6.22
C VAL A 289 -13.19 5.44 -6.95
N LEU A 290 -11.87 5.35 -6.99
CA LEU A 290 -11.16 4.26 -7.68
C LEU A 290 -11.03 3.03 -6.78
N ASN A 291 -10.75 3.21 -5.48
CA ASN A 291 -10.74 2.12 -4.50
C ASN A 291 -12.13 1.89 -3.91
N LYS A 292 -12.87 0.94 -4.44
CA LYS A 292 -14.24 0.61 -3.99
C LYS A 292 -14.30 -0.10 -2.64
N THR A 293 -13.18 -0.62 -2.13
CA THR A 293 -13.10 -1.18 -0.78
C THR A 293 -12.74 -0.12 0.26
N GLY A 294 -12.32 1.06 -0.18
CA GLY A 294 -11.99 2.21 0.66
C GLY A 294 -10.87 1.95 1.65
N GLN A 295 -10.83 2.79 2.67
CA GLN A 295 -9.92 2.69 3.81
C GLN A 295 -10.74 2.43 5.07
N ILE A 296 -10.25 1.60 5.99
CA ILE A 296 -10.89 1.34 7.27
C ILE A 296 -9.98 1.85 8.39
N GLY A 297 -10.51 2.82 9.14
CA GLY A 297 -9.88 3.30 10.37
C GLY A 297 -10.17 2.34 11.51
N TRP A 298 -9.19 2.09 12.34
CA TRP A 298 -9.31 1.22 13.48
C TRP A 298 -8.41 1.65 14.63
N LEU A 299 -8.81 1.30 15.81
CA LEU A 299 -8.02 1.47 17.01
C LEU A 299 -7.46 0.14 17.51
N ARG A 300 -6.25 0.18 18.01
CA ARG A 300 -5.57 -0.93 18.65
C ARG A 300 -5.40 -0.65 20.12
N MET A 301 -5.82 -1.61 20.93
CA MET A 301 -5.67 -1.59 22.38
C MET A 301 -4.42 -2.36 22.79
N ASN A 302 -3.76 -1.93 23.85
CA ASN A 302 -2.65 -2.66 24.45
C ASN A 302 -3.20 -3.75 25.38
N CYS A 303 -3.30 -4.98 24.88
CA CYS A 303 -3.85 -6.11 25.61
C CYS A 303 -2.95 -6.63 26.73
N LEU A 304 -1.71 -6.17 26.85
CA LEU A 304 -0.81 -6.50 27.96
C LEU A 304 -1.06 -5.61 29.20
N GLN A 305 -1.76 -4.49 29.02
CA GLN A 305 -1.96 -3.49 30.05
C GLN A 305 -3.45 -3.36 30.42
N ALA A 306 -3.70 -3.15 31.73
CA ALA A 306 -5.06 -2.83 32.16
C ALA A 306 -5.49 -1.45 31.62
N PRO A 307 -6.79 -1.26 31.31
CA PRO A 307 -7.88 -2.24 31.46
C PRO A 307 -8.00 -3.23 30.30
N PHE A 308 -7.24 -3.07 29.22
CA PHE A 308 -7.44 -3.83 27.97
C PHE A 308 -6.85 -5.25 27.98
N ASN A 309 -6.16 -5.67 29.05
CA ASN A 309 -5.88 -7.08 29.31
C ASN A 309 -7.16 -7.89 29.63
N ASN A 310 -8.27 -7.20 29.96
CA ASN A 310 -9.59 -7.81 30.19
C ASN A 310 -10.48 -7.67 28.94
N ALA A 311 -11.07 -8.78 28.47
CA ALA A 311 -11.94 -8.78 27.28
C ALA A 311 -13.18 -7.88 27.44
N LYS A 312 -13.74 -7.73 28.65
CA LYS A 312 -14.91 -6.86 28.89
C LYS A 312 -14.57 -5.39 28.61
N ALA A 313 -13.38 -4.91 29.01
CA ALA A 313 -12.93 -3.57 28.68
C ALA A 313 -12.78 -3.37 27.17
N ARG A 314 -12.32 -4.39 26.44
CA ARG A 314 -12.24 -4.33 24.98
C ARG A 314 -13.61 -4.39 24.31
N GLN A 315 -14.56 -5.20 24.85
CA GLN A 315 -15.95 -5.22 24.40
C GLN A 315 -16.64 -3.87 24.62
N ALA A 316 -16.33 -3.16 25.72
CA ALA A 316 -16.84 -1.82 25.96
C ALA A 316 -16.53 -0.87 24.79
N MET A 317 -15.36 -1.02 24.15
CA MET A 317 -14.99 -0.18 23.02
C MET A 317 -15.90 -0.36 21.80
N LEU A 318 -16.46 -1.56 21.59
CA LEU A 318 -17.41 -1.80 20.50
C LEU A 318 -18.73 -1.03 20.71
N HIS A 319 -19.18 -0.89 21.97
CA HIS A 319 -20.37 -0.14 22.32
C HIS A 319 -20.14 1.38 22.44
N LEU A 320 -18.87 1.79 22.60
CA LEU A 320 -18.49 3.17 22.82
C LEU A 320 -18.38 3.97 21.51
N ILE A 321 -17.93 3.32 20.44
CA ILE A 321 -17.58 4.00 19.19
C ILE A 321 -18.82 4.22 18.33
N ASP A 322 -19.11 5.50 18.03
CA ASP A 322 -20.03 5.89 16.96
C ASP A 322 -19.25 6.13 15.67
N GLN A 323 -19.19 5.11 14.80
CA GLN A 323 -18.48 5.18 13.54
C GLN A 323 -19.04 6.28 12.62
N LYS A 324 -20.37 6.53 12.67
CA LYS A 324 -21.00 7.57 11.86
C LYS A 324 -20.54 8.96 12.33
N ALA A 325 -20.52 9.20 13.64
CA ALA A 325 -20.05 10.47 14.18
C ALA A 325 -18.57 10.72 13.86
N VAL A 326 -17.71 9.68 13.97
CA VAL A 326 -16.29 9.79 13.56
C VAL A 326 -16.19 10.19 12.09
N MET A 327 -16.88 9.49 11.21
CA MET A 327 -16.80 9.73 9.76
C MET A 327 -17.40 11.09 9.38
N GLN A 328 -18.48 11.49 9.99
CA GLN A 328 -19.09 12.81 9.75
C GLN A 328 -18.15 13.94 10.20
N ALA A 329 -17.49 13.81 11.34
CA ALA A 329 -16.55 14.81 11.84
C ALA A 329 -15.27 14.93 10.98
N THR A 330 -14.99 13.93 10.14
CA THR A 330 -13.74 13.88 9.36
C THR A 330 -13.95 14.00 7.87
N TYR A 331 -15.06 13.48 7.33
CA TYR A 331 -15.36 13.45 5.89
C TYR A 331 -16.57 14.31 5.49
N GLY A 332 -17.45 14.65 6.43
CA GLY A 332 -18.63 15.50 6.20
C GLY A 332 -19.65 14.91 5.23
N ASP A 333 -19.26 14.58 4.01
CA ASP A 333 -20.11 14.05 2.94
C ASP A 333 -20.38 12.53 3.13
N PRO A 334 -21.63 12.14 3.44
CA PRO A 334 -21.99 10.74 3.71
C PRO A 334 -21.88 9.82 2.50
N THR A 335 -21.71 10.35 1.27
CA THR A 335 -21.49 9.53 0.07
C THR A 335 -20.09 8.92 0.03
N ASN A 336 -19.15 9.46 0.82
CA ASN A 336 -17.75 9.06 0.82
C ASN A 336 -17.34 8.26 2.07
N TYR A 337 -18.31 7.81 2.87
CA TYR A 337 -18.04 6.94 4.00
C TYR A 337 -19.21 6.04 4.35
N ARG A 338 -18.95 5.03 5.14
CA ARG A 338 -19.97 4.18 5.77
C ARG A 338 -19.47 3.61 7.10
N GLY A 339 -20.41 3.12 7.93
CA GLY A 339 -20.07 2.25 9.03
C GLY A 339 -19.80 0.82 8.54
N CYS A 340 -18.94 0.09 9.26
CA CYS A 340 -18.63 -1.29 8.95
C CYS A 340 -18.51 -2.12 10.24
N GLY A 341 -19.35 -3.17 10.37
CA GLY A 341 -19.32 -4.12 11.49
C GLY A 341 -18.58 -5.42 11.16
N SER A 342 -18.18 -5.63 9.89
CA SER A 342 -17.50 -6.85 9.49
C SER A 342 -16.00 -6.79 9.79
N LEU A 343 -15.48 -7.81 10.47
CA LEU A 343 -14.05 -8.00 10.70
C LEU A 343 -13.23 -7.96 9.42
N PHE A 344 -13.82 -8.43 8.32
CA PHE A 344 -13.18 -8.54 7.00
C PHE A 344 -13.31 -7.29 6.14
N GLY A 345 -13.89 -6.19 6.70
CA GLY A 345 -14.18 -4.99 5.94
C GLY A 345 -15.42 -5.13 5.06
N CYS A 346 -16.14 -4.02 4.90
CA CYS A 346 -17.37 -4.03 4.12
C CYS A 346 -17.09 -3.83 2.63
N GLY A 347 -17.83 -4.53 1.76
CA GLY A 347 -17.58 -4.58 0.32
C GLY A 347 -16.49 -5.56 -0.10
N THR A 348 -16.02 -6.43 0.80
CA THR A 348 -15.05 -7.48 0.48
C THR A 348 -15.72 -8.85 0.31
N THR A 349 -14.99 -9.81 -0.27
CA THR A 349 -15.50 -11.17 -0.49
C THR A 349 -15.83 -11.91 0.81
N MET A 350 -15.10 -11.61 1.91
CA MET A 350 -15.27 -12.24 3.22
C MET A 350 -16.19 -11.45 4.15
N GLU A 351 -16.77 -10.33 3.72
CA GLU A 351 -17.76 -9.59 4.50
C GLU A 351 -18.84 -10.51 5.02
N ASN A 352 -19.18 -10.39 6.31
CA ASN A 352 -20.28 -11.10 6.92
C ASN A 352 -20.82 -10.35 8.15
N ASP A 353 -21.93 -10.82 8.70
CA ASP A 353 -22.64 -10.18 9.80
C ASP A 353 -22.63 -10.98 11.11
N ALA A 354 -21.76 -11.98 11.23
CA ALA A 354 -21.65 -12.78 12.45
C ALA A 354 -21.29 -11.88 13.65
N ASN A 355 -22.02 -12.02 14.75
CA ASN A 355 -21.82 -11.29 16.01
C ASN A 355 -21.73 -9.74 15.85
N THR A 356 -22.56 -9.14 14.99
CA THR A 356 -22.57 -7.68 14.74
C THR A 356 -23.72 -6.94 15.44
N ALA A 357 -24.37 -7.55 16.44
CA ALA A 357 -25.48 -6.92 17.17
C ALA A 357 -25.07 -5.58 17.81
N TRP A 358 -23.84 -5.50 18.33
CA TRP A 358 -23.27 -4.27 18.90
C TRP A 358 -23.22 -3.12 17.87
N PHE A 359 -22.89 -3.43 16.63
CA PHE A 359 -22.83 -2.45 15.54
C PHE A 359 -24.23 -2.00 15.09
N LYS A 360 -25.16 -2.94 14.93
CA LYS A 360 -26.54 -2.66 14.53
C LYS A 360 -27.30 -1.83 15.59
N GLY A 361 -26.95 -2.00 16.86
CA GLY A 361 -27.53 -1.25 17.99
C GLY A 361 -27.00 0.19 18.13
N GLY A 362 -25.92 0.54 17.41
CA GLY A 362 -25.29 1.85 17.52
C GLY A 362 -24.55 2.09 18.84
N GLN A 363 -24.13 3.34 19.08
CA GLN A 363 -23.44 3.73 20.30
C GLN A 363 -24.31 3.50 21.55
N ASN A 364 -23.71 2.90 22.59
CA ASN A 364 -24.34 2.69 23.88
C ASN A 364 -23.35 2.93 25.03
N ILE A 365 -23.22 4.19 25.44
CA ILE A 365 -22.30 4.62 26.48
C ILE A 365 -22.62 3.93 27.82
N ALA A 366 -23.91 3.77 28.16
CA ALA A 366 -24.31 3.11 29.40
C ALA A 366 -23.83 1.65 29.45
N ARG A 367 -23.95 0.91 28.33
CA ARG A 367 -23.43 -0.47 28.25
C ARG A 367 -21.91 -0.48 28.33
N ALA A 368 -21.22 0.44 27.65
CA ALA A 368 -19.77 0.58 27.74
C ALA A 368 -19.31 0.85 29.19
N THR A 369 -19.98 1.76 29.90
CA THR A 369 -19.72 2.06 31.31
C THR A 369 -19.87 0.81 32.19
N ALA A 370 -20.95 0.05 32.00
CA ALA A 370 -21.17 -1.21 32.73
C ALA A 370 -20.03 -2.20 32.47
N LEU A 371 -19.62 -2.37 31.22
CA LEU A 371 -18.54 -3.29 30.86
C LEU A 371 -17.17 -2.86 31.40
N PHE A 372 -16.85 -1.55 31.45
CA PHE A 372 -15.64 -1.07 32.11
C PHE A 372 -15.68 -1.37 33.62
N LYS A 373 -16.82 -1.19 34.28
CA LYS A 373 -16.99 -1.57 35.67
C LYS A 373 -16.83 -3.08 35.90
N GLU A 374 -17.46 -3.89 35.06
CA GLU A 374 -17.35 -5.35 35.08
C GLU A 374 -15.91 -5.85 34.81
N SER A 375 -15.10 -5.06 34.06
CA SER A 375 -13.69 -5.40 33.81
C SER A 375 -12.77 -5.16 34.99
N GLY A 376 -13.27 -4.51 36.07
CA GLY A 376 -12.47 -4.12 37.21
C GLY A 376 -11.63 -2.87 36.98
N TYR A 377 -12.06 -2.01 36.07
CA TYR A 377 -11.34 -0.74 35.83
C TYR A 377 -11.27 0.12 37.11
N ASP A 378 -10.08 0.55 37.49
CA ASP A 378 -9.75 1.17 38.78
C ASP A 378 -9.43 2.68 38.69
N GLY A 379 -9.71 3.32 37.54
CA GLY A 379 -9.48 4.76 37.35
C GLY A 379 -8.06 5.12 36.87
N ARG A 380 -7.18 4.14 36.62
CA ARG A 380 -5.83 4.41 36.08
C ARG A 380 -5.89 5.10 34.72
N PRO A 381 -4.88 5.90 34.35
CA PRO A 381 -4.87 6.58 33.07
C PRO A 381 -4.86 5.61 31.88
N VAL A 382 -5.72 5.89 30.88
CA VAL A 382 -5.70 5.26 29.56
C VAL A 382 -5.12 6.26 28.56
N VAL A 383 -3.89 6.04 28.16
CA VAL A 383 -3.19 6.92 27.21
C VAL A 383 -3.58 6.57 25.78
N ILE A 384 -4.11 7.56 25.06
CA ILE A 384 -4.41 7.51 23.63
C ILE A 384 -3.29 8.26 22.89
N MET A 385 -2.53 7.57 22.05
CA MET A 385 -1.55 8.21 21.19
C MET A 385 -2.28 8.91 20.03
N GLN A 386 -2.39 10.23 20.08
CA GLN A 386 -3.07 11.05 19.09
C GLN A 386 -2.13 11.37 17.94
N GLN A 387 -2.45 10.88 16.74
CA GLN A 387 -1.67 11.20 15.53
C GLN A 387 -1.99 12.60 15.03
N THR A 388 -1.05 13.55 15.16
CA THR A 388 -1.26 14.94 14.78
C THR A 388 -1.13 15.21 13.27
N THR A 389 -0.48 14.33 12.54
CA THR A 389 -0.23 14.46 11.08
C THR A 389 -1.36 13.92 10.22
N SER A 390 -2.39 13.30 10.80
CA SER A 390 -3.60 12.81 10.11
C SER A 390 -4.85 13.45 10.70
N PRO A 391 -5.52 14.38 10.03
CA PRO A 391 -6.76 14.99 10.53
C PRO A 391 -7.82 13.95 10.92
N VAL A 392 -8.01 12.90 10.10
CA VAL A 392 -8.96 11.81 10.36
C VAL A 392 -8.68 11.14 11.71
N LEU A 393 -7.45 10.69 11.93
CA LEU A 393 -7.09 9.96 13.15
C LEU A 393 -6.97 10.90 14.36
N SER A 394 -6.58 12.16 14.15
CA SER A 394 -6.55 13.17 15.21
C SER A 394 -7.96 13.45 15.74
N ASN A 395 -8.92 13.75 14.86
CA ASN A 395 -10.32 14.01 15.24
C ASN A 395 -10.97 12.78 15.88
N ALA A 396 -10.72 11.59 15.31
CA ALA A 396 -11.19 10.34 15.92
C ALA A 396 -10.65 10.13 17.34
N SER A 397 -9.39 10.51 17.60
CA SER A 397 -8.79 10.42 18.96
C SER A 397 -9.46 11.37 19.94
N LEU A 398 -9.83 12.59 19.51
CA LEU A 398 -10.57 13.56 20.34
C LEU A 398 -11.96 13.04 20.73
N LEU A 399 -12.74 12.56 19.76
CA LEU A 399 -14.05 11.95 20.00
C LEU A 399 -13.95 10.74 20.93
N LEU A 400 -12.99 9.87 20.67
CA LEU A 400 -12.77 8.67 21.50
C LEU A 400 -12.44 9.04 22.94
N ALA A 401 -11.57 10.03 23.17
CA ALA A 401 -11.24 10.50 24.52
C ALA A 401 -12.46 11.08 25.24
N GLN A 402 -13.32 11.83 24.52
CA GLN A 402 -14.57 12.35 25.07
C GLN A 402 -15.49 11.20 25.52
N TRP A 403 -15.75 10.21 24.65
CA TRP A 403 -16.64 9.11 24.95
C TRP A 403 -16.12 8.22 26.11
N LEU A 404 -14.81 7.96 26.15
CA LEU A 404 -14.18 7.24 27.25
C LEU A 404 -14.40 7.97 28.59
N ARG A 405 -14.23 9.31 28.63
CA ARG A 405 -14.50 10.10 29.84
C ARG A 405 -15.97 10.06 30.24
N GLN A 406 -16.90 10.11 29.28
CA GLN A 406 -18.33 9.94 29.53
C GLN A 406 -18.65 8.55 30.10
N ALA A 407 -17.89 7.53 29.71
CA ALA A 407 -18.02 6.18 30.27
C ALA A 407 -17.27 5.99 31.61
N GLY A 408 -16.72 7.06 32.20
CA GLY A 408 -16.01 7.03 33.48
C GLY A 408 -14.55 6.60 33.37
N VAL A 409 -13.96 6.60 32.19
CA VAL A 409 -12.55 6.22 31.96
C VAL A 409 -11.67 7.46 31.95
N ASN A 410 -10.55 7.42 32.69
CA ASN A 410 -9.53 8.48 32.74
C ASN A 410 -8.69 8.50 31.47
N ALA A 411 -9.27 8.96 30.36
CA ALA A 411 -8.63 9.01 29.06
C ALA A 411 -7.71 10.24 28.93
N GLN A 412 -6.46 10.03 28.53
CA GLN A 412 -5.45 11.04 28.33
C GLN A 412 -4.93 11.01 26.89
N LEU A 413 -4.92 12.15 26.22
CA LEU A 413 -4.36 12.30 24.87
C LEU A 413 -2.88 12.64 24.95
N VAL A 414 -2.06 11.95 24.17
CA VAL A 414 -0.65 12.27 23.97
C VAL A 414 -0.43 12.55 22.49
N PRO A 415 -0.28 13.84 22.12
CA PRO A 415 -0.04 14.24 20.74
C PRO A 415 1.33 13.74 20.25
N LEU A 416 1.36 13.07 19.10
CA LEU A 416 2.56 12.54 18.46
C LEU A 416 2.41 12.64 16.94
N ASP A 417 3.50 12.82 16.23
CA ASP A 417 3.56 12.54 14.81
C ASP A 417 3.58 11.02 14.57
N TRP A 418 3.50 10.60 13.30
CA TRP A 418 3.49 9.18 13.00
C TRP A 418 4.80 8.47 13.40
N ALA A 419 5.96 9.12 13.27
CA ALA A 419 7.24 8.55 13.66
C ALA A 419 7.29 8.29 15.17
N GLY A 420 6.79 9.24 15.98
CA GLY A 420 6.65 9.11 17.42
C GLY A 420 5.71 7.98 17.83
N ILE A 421 4.57 7.80 17.11
CA ILE A 421 3.67 6.67 17.34
C ILE A 421 4.36 5.34 17.01
N VAL A 422 5.05 5.24 15.87
CA VAL A 422 5.78 4.04 15.45
C VAL A 422 6.84 3.64 16.48
N ALA A 423 7.58 4.59 17.01
CA ALA A 423 8.57 4.35 18.06
C ALA A 423 7.90 3.89 19.37
N ARG A 424 6.86 4.62 19.82
CA ARG A 424 6.24 4.36 21.13
C ARG A 424 5.36 3.10 21.15
N ARG A 425 4.69 2.74 20.05
CA ARG A 425 3.80 1.56 20.01
C ARG A 425 4.52 0.24 20.26
N ALA A 426 5.85 0.20 20.13
CA ALA A 426 6.66 -0.98 20.44
C ALA A 426 6.87 -1.19 21.94
N ASN A 427 6.60 -0.17 22.77
CA ASN A 427 6.76 -0.25 24.23
C ASN A 427 5.63 -1.10 24.84
N LYS A 428 5.98 -2.24 25.43
CA LYS A 428 5.07 -3.18 26.12
C LYS A 428 4.81 -2.80 27.57
N GLY A 429 5.61 -1.90 28.15
CA GLY A 429 5.57 -1.52 29.55
C GLY A 429 4.33 -0.71 29.93
N PRO A 430 4.17 -0.41 31.22
CA PRO A 430 3.07 0.39 31.74
C PRO A 430 3.16 1.85 31.29
N VAL A 431 2.04 2.57 31.40
CA VAL A 431 1.93 3.98 31.00
C VAL A 431 2.99 4.85 31.70
N ALA A 432 3.29 4.58 32.98
CA ALA A 432 4.31 5.30 33.76
C ALA A 432 5.74 5.18 33.18
N GLU A 433 6.00 4.14 32.39
CA GLU A 433 7.28 3.88 31.72
C GLU A 433 7.23 4.20 30.22
N GLY A 434 6.35 5.11 29.83
CA GLY A 434 6.18 5.50 28.44
C GLY A 434 5.32 4.54 27.59
N GLY A 435 4.66 3.57 28.21
CA GLY A 435 3.69 2.70 27.56
C GLY A 435 2.43 3.43 27.09
N TRP A 436 1.48 2.71 26.55
CA TRP A 436 0.27 3.25 25.94
C TRP A 436 -0.94 2.34 26.17
N GLY A 437 -2.13 2.90 26.06
CA GLY A 437 -3.39 2.16 26.11
C GLY A 437 -3.99 1.91 24.72
N ILE A 438 -4.05 2.96 23.89
CA ILE A 438 -4.69 2.94 22.57
C ILE A 438 -3.85 3.71 21.57
N PHE A 439 -3.75 3.19 20.33
CA PHE A 439 -3.37 3.99 19.16
C PHE A 439 -4.34 3.73 17.99
N LEU A 440 -4.46 4.73 17.13
CA LEU A 440 -5.32 4.69 15.96
C LEU A 440 -4.47 4.56 14.70
N THR A 441 -5.00 3.84 13.71
CA THR A 441 -4.38 3.65 12.41
C THR A 441 -5.44 3.31 11.37
N TRP A 442 -5.04 3.07 10.14
CA TRP A 442 -5.93 2.63 9.07
C TRP A 442 -5.22 1.64 8.13
N ALA A 443 -6.01 0.91 7.38
CA ALA A 443 -5.55 0.09 6.27
C ALA A 443 -6.61 0.07 5.17
N SER A 444 -6.23 -0.29 3.96
CA SER A 444 -7.19 -0.50 2.88
C SER A 444 -8.20 -1.57 3.22
N GLY A 445 -9.45 -1.38 2.81
CA GLY A 445 -10.52 -2.35 3.02
C GLY A 445 -10.18 -3.75 2.48
N SER A 446 -9.43 -3.82 1.37
CA SER A 446 -8.97 -5.10 0.81
C SER A 446 -8.02 -5.87 1.71
N ALA A 447 -7.19 -5.17 2.51
CA ALA A 447 -6.26 -5.81 3.44
C ALA A 447 -7.00 -6.62 4.52
N TYR A 448 -8.23 -6.22 4.85
CA TYR A 448 -9.07 -6.93 5.81
C TYR A 448 -9.72 -8.19 5.23
N ASN A 449 -9.85 -8.30 3.91
CA ASN A 449 -10.47 -9.46 3.25
C ASN A 449 -9.76 -10.80 3.55
N ASN A 450 -8.59 -10.73 4.16
CA ASN A 450 -7.72 -11.86 4.39
C ASN A 450 -7.18 -11.86 5.83
N PRO A 451 -7.46 -12.90 6.62
CA PRO A 451 -7.07 -12.93 8.03
C PRO A 451 -5.55 -13.08 8.25
N ILE A 452 -4.77 -13.38 7.20
CA ILE A 452 -3.32 -13.60 7.31
C ILE A 452 -2.51 -12.35 6.95
N THR A 453 -2.91 -11.62 5.91
CA THR A 453 -2.11 -10.51 5.37
C THR A 453 -2.12 -9.27 6.26
N LEU A 454 -3.22 -9.00 6.96
CA LEU A 454 -3.29 -7.90 7.90
C LEU A 454 -2.75 -8.34 9.27
N ALA A 455 -1.58 -7.83 9.65
CA ALA A 455 -0.96 -8.15 10.94
C ALA A 455 -1.86 -7.88 12.15
N GLY A 456 -2.80 -6.93 12.03
CA GLY A 456 -3.81 -6.62 13.04
C GLY A 456 -4.80 -7.73 13.33
N HIS A 457 -4.97 -8.70 12.43
CA HIS A 457 -5.82 -9.88 12.65
C HIS A 457 -5.13 -10.98 13.48
N ALA A 458 -3.80 -10.94 13.63
CA ALA A 458 -3.09 -11.92 14.42
C ALA A 458 -3.39 -11.76 15.93
N ALA A 459 -3.57 -12.90 16.62
CA ALA A 459 -3.84 -12.99 18.06
C ALA A 459 -2.82 -13.92 18.73
N THR A 460 -1.52 -13.70 18.47
CA THR A 460 -0.39 -14.54 18.90
C THR A 460 0.29 -14.05 20.18
N GLY A 461 -0.37 -13.18 20.94
CA GLY A 461 0.14 -12.65 22.20
C GLY A 461 1.37 -11.76 22.02
N ASP A 462 2.30 -11.85 22.94
CA ASP A 462 3.50 -10.99 23.02
C ASP A 462 4.46 -11.12 21.82
N LYS A 463 4.31 -12.14 21.00
CA LYS A 463 5.04 -12.37 19.74
C LYS A 463 4.33 -11.75 18.53
N GLY A 464 3.11 -11.25 18.73
CA GLY A 464 2.27 -10.67 17.70
C GLY A 464 2.60 -9.21 17.40
N TRP A 465 1.80 -8.67 16.49
CA TRP A 465 1.83 -7.24 16.16
C TRP A 465 1.37 -6.39 17.35
N PHE A 466 1.77 -5.13 17.39
CA PHE A 466 1.51 -4.16 18.46
C PHE A 466 0.08 -4.23 19.00
N GLY A 467 -0.07 -4.18 20.32
CA GLY A 467 -1.32 -4.38 21.06
C GLY A 467 -1.49 -5.81 21.56
N TRP A 468 -0.79 -6.77 20.98
CA TRP A 468 -0.55 -8.13 21.51
C TRP A 468 -1.79 -8.87 22.02
N PRO A 469 -2.92 -8.92 21.28
CA PRO A 469 -4.03 -9.78 21.67
C PRO A 469 -3.61 -11.24 21.55
N GLU A 470 -4.18 -12.07 22.41
CA GLU A 470 -3.94 -13.51 22.42
C GLU A 470 -5.26 -14.27 22.43
N ASP A 471 -5.43 -15.18 21.46
CA ASP A 471 -6.58 -16.08 21.39
C ASP A 471 -6.24 -17.31 20.53
N ALA A 472 -6.07 -18.46 21.17
CA ALA A 472 -5.69 -19.71 20.50
C ALA A 472 -6.75 -20.20 19.49
N ARG A 473 -8.04 -19.98 19.76
CA ARG A 473 -9.13 -20.35 18.86
C ARG A 473 -9.09 -19.51 17.58
N HIS A 474 -8.80 -18.22 17.73
CA HIS A 474 -8.65 -17.32 16.59
C HIS A 474 -7.52 -17.77 15.65
N GLU A 475 -6.35 -18.11 16.20
CA GLU A 475 -5.22 -18.59 15.41
C GLU A 475 -5.52 -19.92 14.72
N GLN A 476 -6.20 -20.88 15.40
CA GLN A 476 -6.66 -22.12 14.77
C GLN A 476 -7.59 -21.86 13.59
N LEU A 477 -8.50 -20.91 13.70
CA LEU A 477 -9.43 -20.53 12.62
C LEU A 477 -8.70 -19.83 11.47
N ARG A 478 -7.67 -19.00 11.76
CA ARG A 478 -6.81 -18.38 10.73
C ARG A 478 -6.07 -19.46 9.93
N ASP A 479 -5.48 -20.44 10.61
CA ASP A 479 -4.81 -21.57 9.95
C ASP A 479 -5.79 -22.40 9.11
N ALA A 480 -6.97 -22.71 9.65
CA ALA A 480 -8.01 -23.43 8.92
C ALA A 480 -8.50 -22.68 7.68
N TRP A 481 -8.59 -21.33 7.74
CA TRP A 481 -8.98 -20.52 6.59
C TRP A 481 -8.00 -20.65 5.43
N VAL A 482 -6.69 -20.70 5.73
CA VAL A 482 -5.64 -20.89 4.70
C VAL A 482 -5.76 -22.27 4.04
N GLN A 483 -6.10 -23.28 4.81
CA GLN A 483 -6.22 -24.67 4.33
C GLN A 483 -7.55 -24.96 3.62
N ALA A 484 -8.50 -24.02 3.66
CA ALA A 484 -9.80 -24.20 3.05
C ALA A 484 -9.72 -24.33 1.52
N PRO A 485 -10.34 -25.35 0.90
CA PRO A 485 -10.15 -25.70 -0.50
C PRO A 485 -10.91 -24.78 -1.47
N SER A 486 -11.83 -23.97 -0.98
CA SER A 486 -12.67 -23.11 -1.82
C SER A 486 -13.00 -21.78 -1.14
N VAL A 487 -13.41 -20.79 -1.95
CA VAL A 487 -13.89 -19.49 -1.43
C VAL A 487 -15.09 -19.68 -0.50
N ASP A 488 -16.01 -20.59 -0.79
CA ASP A 488 -17.18 -20.82 0.06
C ASP A 488 -16.80 -21.47 1.39
N ALA A 489 -15.84 -22.39 1.39
CA ALA A 489 -15.28 -22.93 2.63
C ALA A 489 -14.59 -21.82 3.46
N ARG A 490 -13.82 -20.92 2.81
CA ARG A 490 -13.21 -19.75 3.45
C ARG A 490 -14.26 -18.81 4.06
N LYS A 491 -15.38 -18.56 3.36
CA LYS A 491 -16.48 -17.73 3.88
C LYS A 491 -17.11 -18.30 5.15
N LYS A 492 -17.27 -19.62 5.23
CA LYS A 492 -17.78 -20.27 6.47
C LYS A 492 -16.83 -20.03 7.64
N ILE A 493 -15.53 -20.28 7.43
CA ILE A 493 -14.52 -20.06 8.47
C ILE A 493 -14.40 -18.57 8.82
N ALA A 494 -14.58 -17.66 7.84
CA ALA A 494 -14.59 -16.23 8.09
C ALA A 494 -15.73 -15.81 9.03
N ARG A 495 -16.90 -16.45 8.98
CA ARG A 495 -17.98 -16.20 9.94
C ARG A 495 -17.57 -16.63 11.36
N ASP A 496 -16.98 -17.81 11.50
CA ASP A 496 -16.51 -18.31 12.80
C ASP A 496 -15.38 -17.43 13.36
N LEU A 497 -14.46 -16.99 12.49
CA LEU A 497 -13.40 -16.03 12.84
C LEU A 497 -13.96 -14.71 13.36
N GLN A 498 -14.93 -14.14 12.65
CA GLN A 498 -15.56 -12.88 13.05
C GLN A 498 -16.34 -13.01 14.35
N GLU A 499 -17.12 -14.09 14.51
CA GLU A 499 -17.83 -14.37 15.74
C GLU A 499 -16.88 -14.44 16.93
N ASN A 500 -15.78 -15.18 16.80
CA ASN A 500 -14.75 -15.27 17.83
C ASN A 500 -14.08 -13.92 18.08
N ALA A 501 -13.70 -13.19 17.01
CA ALA A 501 -13.03 -11.91 17.14
C ALA A 501 -13.85 -10.87 17.90
N TRP A 502 -15.16 -10.77 17.66
CA TRP A 502 -16.01 -9.83 18.37
C TRP A 502 -16.35 -10.25 19.82
N ASN A 503 -15.96 -11.46 20.24
CA ASN A 503 -15.99 -11.88 21.64
C ASN A 503 -14.73 -11.46 22.41
N PHE A 504 -13.52 -11.68 21.85
CA PHE A 504 -12.29 -11.29 22.54
C PHE A 504 -11.77 -9.87 22.16
N VAL A 505 -12.26 -9.29 21.10
CA VAL A 505 -12.03 -7.93 20.58
C VAL A 505 -10.55 -7.57 20.43
N PRO A 506 -9.90 -7.96 19.33
CA PRO A 506 -8.49 -7.63 19.07
C PRO A 506 -8.29 -6.15 18.72
N HIS A 507 -9.32 -5.51 18.17
CA HIS A 507 -9.36 -4.10 17.75
C HIS A 507 -10.82 -3.65 17.58
N ALA A 508 -11.05 -2.35 17.37
CA ALA A 508 -12.37 -1.83 17.02
C ALA A 508 -12.27 -0.83 15.87
N TYR A 509 -13.32 -0.73 15.05
CA TYR A 509 -13.34 0.11 13.85
C TYR A 509 -13.84 1.53 14.14
N LEU A 510 -13.28 2.48 13.41
CA LEU A 510 -13.63 3.91 13.44
C LEU A 510 -14.59 4.29 12.30
N GLY A 511 -14.75 3.42 11.34
CA GLY A 511 -15.51 3.63 10.11
C GLY A 511 -14.70 3.32 8.86
N GLN A 512 -15.38 3.35 7.72
CA GLN A 512 -14.80 3.09 6.40
C GLN A 512 -15.06 4.31 5.50
N TRP A 513 -14.02 4.82 4.84
CA TRP A 513 -14.12 5.96 3.94
C TRP A 513 -13.53 5.65 2.57
N PHE A 514 -13.90 6.47 1.59
CA PHE A 514 -13.50 6.32 0.20
C PHE A 514 -12.75 7.58 -0.24
N ASP A 515 -11.48 7.42 -0.57
CA ASP A 515 -10.69 8.48 -1.16
C ASP A 515 -11.21 8.76 -2.58
N VAL A 516 -11.38 10.04 -2.90
CA VAL A 516 -11.86 10.48 -4.19
C VAL A 516 -10.71 11.05 -4.99
N ALA A 517 -10.38 10.40 -6.08
CA ALA A 517 -9.42 10.91 -7.06
C ALA A 517 -10.06 12.00 -7.94
N ALA A 518 -9.24 12.93 -8.40
CA ALA A 518 -9.66 13.91 -9.41
C ALA A 518 -8.75 13.81 -10.64
N MET A 519 -9.32 13.98 -11.81
CA MET A 519 -8.57 13.85 -13.06
C MET A 519 -9.16 14.69 -14.18
N ARG A 520 -8.35 14.97 -15.18
CA ARG A 520 -8.83 15.57 -16.43
C ARG A 520 -9.86 14.66 -17.10
N SER A 521 -10.90 15.24 -17.69
CA SER A 521 -12.00 14.50 -18.30
C SER A 521 -11.57 13.65 -19.50
N ASP A 522 -10.44 14.02 -20.15
CA ASP A 522 -9.83 13.29 -21.25
C ASP A 522 -8.96 12.08 -20.82
N VAL A 523 -8.68 11.90 -19.52
CA VAL A 523 -7.98 10.73 -18.99
C VAL A 523 -8.96 9.55 -18.93
N LYS A 524 -8.66 8.47 -19.65
CA LYS A 524 -9.48 7.27 -19.77
C LYS A 524 -8.67 6.02 -19.38
N GLY A 525 -9.37 4.91 -19.10
CA GLY A 525 -8.76 3.60 -18.90
C GLY A 525 -8.04 3.39 -17.57
N LEU A 526 -8.27 4.26 -16.59
CA LEU A 526 -7.82 4.00 -15.21
C LEU A 526 -8.50 2.75 -14.66
N ILE A 527 -7.71 1.90 -14.02
CA ILE A 527 -8.18 0.69 -13.35
C ILE A 527 -8.13 0.95 -11.86
N GLY A 528 -9.29 0.95 -11.20
CA GLY A 528 -9.36 1.07 -9.73
C GLY A 528 -9.02 -0.26 -9.09
N LEU A 529 -7.94 -0.32 -8.33
CA LEU A 529 -7.62 -1.42 -7.43
C LEU A 529 -7.70 -0.95 -5.97
N ALA A 530 -7.72 -1.91 -5.09
CA ALA A 530 -7.93 -1.63 -3.68
C ALA A 530 -6.85 -0.73 -3.06
N ASP A 531 -5.59 -0.89 -3.43
CA ASP A 531 -4.47 -0.18 -2.79
C ASP A 531 -3.61 0.64 -3.75
N LEU A 532 -3.89 0.55 -5.04
CA LEU A 532 -3.16 1.31 -6.05
C LEU A 532 -3.99 1.48 -7.33
N VAL A 533 -3.66 2.48 -8.10
CA VAL A 533 -4.16 2.67 -9.46
C VAL A 533 -3.01 2.35 -10.41
N PRO A 534 -3.06 1.23 -11.12
CA PRO A 534 -2.05 0.97 -12.14
C PRO A 534 -2.28 1.90 -13.32
N PHE A 535 -1.19 2.40 -13.89
CA PHE A 535 -1.25 3.36 -15.00
C PHE A 535 -1.06 2.72 -16.38
N TRP A 536 -1.03 1.40 -16.48
CA TRP A 536 -1.20 0.75 -17.79
C TRP A 536 -2.64 0.91 -18.29
N ASN A 537 -2.86 0.81 -19.60
CA ASN A 537 -4.13 1.06 -20.30
C ASN A 537 -4.67 2.50 -20.22
N VAL A 538 -4.04 3.38 -19.48
CA VAL A 538 -4.42 4.80 -19.43
C VAL A 538 -4.14 5.46 -20.79
N SER A 539 -5.11 6.19 -21.29
CA SER A 539 -5.03 6.95 -22.55
C SER A 539 -5.69 8.32 -22.38
N ARG A 540 -5.45 9.19 -23.35
CA ARG A 540 -6.21 10.44 -23.54
C ARG A 540 -7.16 10.28 -24.73
N GLY A 541 -8.36 10.80 -24.60
CA GLY A 541 -9.37 10.78 -25.66
C GLY A 541 -10.53 11.71 -25.41
#